data_2ee946fa2268a02bf99f241680e99ce6
#
_entry.id   2ee946fa2268a02bf99f241680e99ce6
#
_cell.length_a   1.000
_cell.length_b   1.000
_cell.length_c   1.000
_cell.angle_alpha   90.00
_cell.angle_beta   90.00
_cell.angle_gamma   90.00
#
_symmetry.space_group_name_H-M   'P 1'
#
loop_
_entity.id
_entity.type
_entity.pdbx_description
1 polymer ?
#
loop_
_entity_poly.entity_id
_entity_poly.type
_entity_poly.pdbx_seq_one_letter_code
_entity_poly.pdbx_strand_id
1 'polypeptide(L)'
;MTVCHKIPASVISRLDPRTRFIVALAFTLTVSFSLDPVALAAASVVSVSVAYAARVDWRRMGQVLCVANLFLFFLALGLSLNVFGATGEALLNRDGLIFGAVIAARTNAILLAVAALVGTMEPAHLGLAMEQLRISSRFTQIFLFMIRYTEVIHTEYHRLRGAIAVRGFYPRWDRHTLRTYGYLIGMLLVRSFDRADRIRDAMKCRGFNGRFHVLFPFRFEQRDALFAVISIGFFVAILALDGHPQAGSLYHAAEKTFGIGSSIDYR
;
A
#
# COMPACT_ATOMS: atom_id res chain seq x y z
N MET A 1 -8.70 15.78 -16.56
CA MET A 1 -7.36 15.21 -16.76
C MET A 1 -7.52 13.72 -16.55
N THR A 2 -7.65 12.96 -17.62
CA THR A 2 -7.73 11.50 -17.61
C THR A 2 -6.43 10.95 -17.03
N VAL A 3 -6.50 10.36 -15.85
CA VAL A 3 -5.36 9.64 -15.25
C VAL A 3 -5.20 8.31 -15.99
N CYS A 4 -4.98 8.42 -17.31
CA CYS A 4 -4.48 7.30 -18.09
C CYS A 4 -2.99 7.19 -17.74
N HIS A 5 -2.69 6.54 -16.63
CA HIS A 5 -1.34 6.22 -16.25
C HIS A 5 -0.80 5.25 -17.30
N LYS A 6 -0.04 5.76 -18.29
CA LYS A 6 0.72 4.91 -19.19
C LYS A 6 1.69 4.11 -18.32
N ILE A 7 1.31 2.90 -17.99
CA ILE A 7 2.18 1.95 -17.30
C ILE A 7 3.30 1.63 -18.28
N PRO A 8 4.57 1.95 -17.97
CA PRO A 8 5.67 1.62 -18.86
C PRO A 8 5.72 0.10 -19.02
N ALA A 9 5.82 -0.37 -20.25
CA ALA A 9 6.02 -1.78 -20.54
C ALA A 9 7.35 -2.23 -19.92
N SER A 10 7.27 -2.84 -18.75
CA SER A 10 8.41 -3.40 -18.00
C SER A 10 8.36 -4.93 -18.06
N VAL A 11 9.46 -5.57 -17.79
CA VAL A 11 9.52 -7.05 -17.70
C VAL A 11 8.53 -7.56 -16.65
N ILE A 12 8.36 -6.81 -15.55
CA ILE A 12 7.46 -7.12 -14.45
C ILE A 12 5.98 -6.95 -14.86
N SER A 13 5.64 -6.04 -15.79
CA SER A 13 4.25 -5.85 -16.24
C SER A 13 3.69 -7.04 -17.01
N ARG A 14 4.55 -7.94 -17.50
CA ARG A 14 4.16 -9.17 -18.21
C ARG A 14 3.91 -10.37 -17.29
N LEU A 15 4.27 -10.26 -16.00
CA LEU A 15 4.04 -11.30 -15.00
C LEU A 15 2.57 -11.32 -14.57
N ASP A 16 2.10 -12.53 -14.22
CA ASP A 16 0.74 -12.74 -13.74
C ASP A 16 0.45 -11.87 -12.49
N PRO A 17 -0.65 -11.09 -12.47
CA PRO A 17 -1.01 -10.23 -11.35
C PRO A 17 -1.09 -10.96 -10.01
N ARG A 18 -1.47 -12.23 -10.01
CA ARG A 18 -1.57 -13.08 -8.81
C ARG A 18 -0.21 -13.30 -8.15
N THR A 19 0.76 -13.73 -8.95
CA THR A 19 2.12 -14.00 -8.45
C THR A 19 2.74 -12.75 -7.89
N ARG A 20 2.57 -11.60 -8.56
CA ARG A 20 3.05 -10.30 -8.10
C ARG A 20 2.42 -9.89 -6.77
N PHE A 21 1.11 -10.08 -6.61
CA PHE A 21 0.40 -9.74 -5.37
C PHE A 21 0.83 -10.65 -4.21
N ILE A 22 0.90 -11.98 -4.45
CA ILE A 22 1.31 -12.95 -3.42
C ILE A 22 2.76 -12.68 -3.00
N VAL A 23 3.67 -12.44 -3.96
CA VAL A 23 5.07 -12.14 -3.67
C VAL A 23 5.21 -10.84 -2.89
N ALA A 24 4.45 -9.78 -3.25
CA ALA A 24 4.46 -8.53 -2.52
C ALA A 24 3.99 -8.71 -1.06
N LEU A 25 2.92 -9.49 -0.86
CA LEU A 25 2.39 -9.79 0.46
C LEU A 25 3.40 -10.59 1.29
N ALA A 26 3.95 -11.66 0.71
CA ALA A 26 4.94 -12.49 1.37
C ALA A 26 6.21 -11.71 1.73
N PHE A 27 6.72 -10.86 0.82
CA PHE A 27 7.84 -9.97 1.08
C PHE A 27 7.56 -9.03 2.25
N THR A 28 6.40 -8.38 2.24
CA THR A 28 6.00 -7.45 3.30
C THR A 28 5.93 -8.15 4.66
N LEU A 29 5.36 -9.35 4.71
CA LEU A 29 5.30 -10.13 5.95
C LEU A 29 6.69 -10.54 6.43
N THR A 30 7.53 -11.08 5.54
CA THR A 30 8.89 -11.52 5.90
C THR A 30 9.73 -10.37 6.43
N VAL A 31 9.75 -9.22 5.73
CA VAL A 31 10.52 -8.04 6.16
C VAL A 31 9.94 -7.42 7.43
N SER A 32 8.63 -7.53 7.67
CA SER A 32 7.98 -7.03 8.89
C SER A 32 8.43 -7.79 10.14
N PHE A 33 8.69 -9.08 10.03
CA PHE A 33 9.14 -9.92 11.15
C PHE A 33 10.66 -9.95 11.32
N SER A 34 11.41 -9.59 10.28
CA SER A 34 12.88 -9.58 10.33
C SER A 34 13.40 -8.45 11.22
N LEU A 35 14.33 -8.76 12.13
CA LEU A 35 14.95 -7.83 13.06
C LEU A 35 16.44 -7.64 12.78
N ASP A 36 17.07 -8.55 12.04
CA ASP A 36 18.48 -8.49 11.74
C ASP A 36 18.80 -7.37 10.73
N PRO A 37 19.77 -6.49 11.04
CA PRO A 37 20.15 -5.40 10.13
C PRO A 37 20.75 -5.91 8.80
N VAL A 38 21.36 -7.10 8.80
CA VAL A 38 21.93 -7.72 7.59
C VAL A 38 20.80 -8.19 6.66
N ALA A 39 19.80 -8.87 7.21
CA ALA A 39 18.62 -9.31 6.47
C ALA A 39 17.85 -8.09 5.90
N LEU A 40 17.77 -7.01 6.66
CA LEU A 40 17.12 -5.76 6.25
C LEU A 40 17.90 -5.05 5.14
N ALA A 41 19.23 -5.05 5.19
CA ALA A 41 20.08 -4.53 4.11
C ALA A 41 19.89 -5.34 2.82
N ALA A 42 19.87 -6.68 2.91
CA ALA A 42 19.59 -7.56 1.77
C ALA A 42 18.19 -7.30 1.18
N ALA A 43 17.17 -7.18 2.01
CA ALA A 43 15.80 -6.84 1.60
C ALA A 43 15.74 -5.47 0.89
N SER A 44 16.49 -4.48 1.37
CA SER A 44 16.57 -3.15 0.75
C SER A 44 17.21 -3.21 -0.63
N VAL A 45 18.29 -3.96 -0.81
CA VAL A 45 18.96 -4.15 -2.11
C VAL A 45 18.01 -4.83 -3.11
N VAL A 46 17.29 -5.86 -2.67
CA VAL A 46 16.32 -6.56 -3.54
C VAL A 46 15.14 -5.65 -3.89
N SER A 47 14.58 -4.91 -2.95
CA SER A 47 13.48 -3.98 -3.23
C SER A 47 13.88 -2.90 -4.24
N VAL A 48 15.10 -2.35 -4.15
CA VAL A 48 15.65 -1.39 -5.12
C VAL A 48 15.83 -2.05 -6.49
N SER A 49 16.36 -3.27 -6.56
CA SER A 49 16.57 -3.99 -7.83
C SER A 49 15.23 -4.29 -8.53
N VAL A 50 14.23 -4.72 -7.77
CA VAL A 50 12.87 -4.95 -8.28
C VAL A 50 12.22 -3.63 -8.74
N ALA A 51 12.38 -2.53 -7.99
CA ALA A 51 11.86 -1.22 -8.38
C ALA A 51 12.52 -0.70 -9.68
N TYR A 52 13.82 -0.96 -9.86
CA TYR A 52 14.52 -0.63 -11.10
C TYR A 52 14.01 -1.47 -12.28
N ALA A 53 13.85 -2.77 -12.09
CA ALA A 53 13.30 -3.69 -13.11
C ALA A 53 11.85 -3.36 -13.47
N ALA A 54 11.05 -2.88 -12.52
CA ALA A 54 9.68 -2.42 -12.72
C ALA A 54 9.59 -1.08 -13.47
N ARG A 55 10.69 -0.37 -13.68
CA ARG A 55 10.73 0.99 -14.26
C ARG A 55 9.80 1.96 -13.55
N VAL A 56 9.82 1.94 -12.22
CA VAL A 56 9.03 2.84 -11.39
C VAL A 56 9.44 4.30 -11.67
N ASP A 57 8.49 5.21 -11.72
CA ASP A 57 8.73 6.65 -11.84
C ASP A 57 9.45 7.20 -10.60
N TRP A 58 10.78 7.28 -10.65
CA TRP A 58 11.63 7.70 -9.52
C TRP A 58 11.27 9.07 -8.94
N ARG A 59 10.72 9.98 -9.75
CA ARG A 59 10.27 11.29 -9.26
C ARG A 59 9.10 11.16 -8.29
N ARG A 60 8.09 10.36 -8.64
CA ARG A 60 6.91 10.14 -7.77
C ARG A 60 7.29 9.30 -6.57
N MET A 61 8.11 8.27 -6.79
CA MET A 61 8.62 7.44 -5.70
C MET A 61 9.44 8.25 -4.71
N GLY A 62 10.33 9.14 -5.18
CA GLY A 62 11.11 10.03 -4.33
C GLY A 62 10.22 10.96 -3.49
N GLN A 63 9.11 11.46 -4.01
CA GLN A 63 8.16 12.27 -3.24
C GLN A 63 7.49 11.45 -2.12
N VAL A 64 7.05 10.22 -2.43
CA VAL A 64 6.43 9.32 -1.44
C VAL A 64 7.44 8.95 -0.35
N LEU A 65 8.66 8.58 -0.76
CA LEU A 65 9.75 8.26 0.17
C LEU A 65 10.14 9.48 1.02
N CYS A 66 10.19 10.68 0.43
CA CYS A 66 10.51 11.91 1.17
C CYS A 66 9.47 12.19 2.26
N VAL A 67 8.17 12.10 1.95
CA VAL A 67 7.10 12.30 2.91
C VAL A 67 7.13 11.24 4.01
N ALA A 68 7.31 9.96 3.63
CA ALA A 68 7.42 8.86 4.58
C ALA A 68 8.64 9.01 5.49
N ASN A 69 9.81 9.34 4.93
CA ASN A 69 11.03 9.53 5.70
C ASN A 69 10.97 10.77 6.59
N LEU A 70 10.28 11.84 6.18
CA LEU A 70 10.05 13.00 7.03
C LEU A 70 9.26 12.61 8.28
N PHE A 71 8.20 11.83 8.12
CA PHE A 71 7.42 11.32 9.25
C PHE A 71 8.27 10.41 10.15
N LEU A 72 9.02 9.48 9.54
CA LEU A 72 9.91 8.57 10.27
C LEU A 72 11.03 9.31 11.00
N PHE A 73 11.53 10.41 10.43
CA PHE A 73 12.52 11.27 11.10
C PHE A 73 11.95 11.89 12.38
N PHE A 74 10.73 12.43 12.34
CA PHE A 74 10.08 12.94 13.55
C PHE A 74 9.80 11.84 14.58
N LEU A 75 9.44 10.65 14.13
CA LEU A 75 9.25 9.50 15.00
C LEU A 75 10.58 9.07 15.66
N ALA A 76 11.66 8.95 14.89
CA ALA A 76 12.98 8.63 15.39
C ALA A 76 13.51 9.70 16.37
N LEU A 77 13.24 10.97 16.07
CA LEU A 77 13.59 12.08 16.95
C LEU A 77 12.81 11.99 18.28
N GLY A 78 11.50 11.68 18.22
CA GLY A 78 10.69 11.50 19.43
C GLY A 78 11.15 10.32 20.29
N LEU A 79 11.54 9.21 19.67
CA LEU A 79 12.14 8.06 20.37
C LEU A 79 13.50 8.38 20.97
N SER A 80 14.30 9.21 20.28
CA SER A 80 15.63 9.61 20.73
C SER A 80 15.60 10.62 21.89
N LEU A 81 14.59 11.52 21.91
CA LEU A 81 14.46 12.57 22.91
C LEU A 81 13.92 12.07 24.27
N ASN A 82 13.66 10.80 24.44
CA ASN A 82 13.17 10.18 25.69
C ASN A 82 12.03 10.98 26.36
N VAL A 83 11.10 11.51 25.55
CA VAL A 83 9.99 12.39 25.98
C VAL A 83 9.04 11.66 26.96
N PHE A 84 9.08 10.32 26.99
CA PHE A 84 8.23 9.49 27.85
C PHE A 84 8.97 8.77 29.00
N GLY A 85 10.28 8.93 29.16
CA GLY A 85 11.08 8.21 30.16
C GLY A 85 11.50 9.09 31.32
N ALA A 86 11.15 8.69 32.53
CA ALA A 86 11.41 9.38 33.81
C ALA A 86 12.87 9.28 34.32
N THR A 87 13.82 8.93 33.49
CA THR A 87 15.23 8.81 33.90
C THR A 87 16.05 9.86 33.17
N GLY A 88 16.45 10.89 33.94
CA GLY A 88 17.12 12.11 33.46
C GLY A 88 18.57 11.93 32.95
N GLU A 89 18.85 10.92 32.14
CA GLU A 89 20.17 10.71 31.53
C GLU A 89 20.09 10.89 30.02
N ALA A 90 20.93 11.78 29.53
CA ALA A 90 21.26 12.11 28.14
C ALA A 90 20.09 12.49 27.24
N LEU A 91 20.09 13.74 26.76
CA LEU A 91 19.15 14.34 25.78
C LEU A 91 19.03 13.56 24.45
N LEU A 92 19.94 12.69 24.13
CA LEU A 92 19.94 11.83 22.94
C LEU A 92 20.30 10.39 23.33
N ASN A 93 19.31 9.50 23.23
CA ASN A 93 19.54 8.08 23.40
C ASN A 93 20.00 7.44 22.07
N ARG A 94 21.23 6.92 22.03
CA ARG A 94 21.81 6.28 20.85
C ARG A 94 21.00 5.06 20.39
N ASP A 95 20.42 4.32 21.32
CA ASP A 95 19.62 3.13 21.02
C ASP A 95 18.30 3.51 20.32
N GLY A 96 17.69 4.63 20.71
CA GLY A 96 16.50 5.18 20.05
C GLY A 96 16.75 5.59 18.58
N LEU A 97 17.94 6.15 18.29
CA LEU A 97 18.36 6.49 16.93
C LEU A 97 18.56 5.25 16.05
N ILE A 98 19.24 4.22 16.60
CA ILE A 98 19.46 2.95 15.89
C ILE A 98 18.13 2.28 15.59
N PHE A 99 17.22 2.23 16.57
CA PHE A 99 15.89 1.66 16.39
C PHE A 99 15.07 2.43 15.36
N GLY A 100 15.11 3.75 15.38
CA GLY A 100 14.48 4.61 14.37
C GLY A 100 15.04 4.37 12.97
N ALA A 101 16.36 4.18 12.82
CA ALA A 101 17.00 3.87 11.56
C ALA A 101 16.58 2.49 11.01
N VAL A 102 16.44 1.48 11.85
CA VAL A 102 15.95 0.14 11.49
C VAL A 102 14.50 0.22 10.98
N ILE A 103 13.63 0.96 11.69
CA ILE A 103 12.25 1.17 11.26
C ILE A 103 12.21 1.89 9.91
N ALA A 104 13.02 2.92 9.72
CA ALA A 104 13.09 3.66 8.47
C ALA A 104 13.55 2.78 7.29
N ALA A 105 14.60 1.98 7.47
CA ALA A 105 15.09 1.04 6.47
C ALA A 105 14.03 0.00 6.10
N ARG A 106 13.35 -0.58 7.08
CA ARG A 106 12.24 -1.52 6.90
C ARG A 106 11.10 -0.92 6.09
N THR A 107 10.64 0.26 6.50
CA THR A 107 9.53 0.94 5.83
C THR A 107 9.88 1.29 4.39
N ASN A 108 11.11 1.77 4.14
CA ASN A 108 11.57 2.07 2.78
C ASN A 108 11.64 0.82 1.90
N ALA A 109 12.14 -0.31 2.42
CA ALA A 109 12.19 -1.57 1.68
C ALA A 109 10.79 -2.06 1.29
N ILE A 110 9.84 -2.02 2.23
CA ILE A 110 8.45 -2.42 1.98
C ILE A 110 7.78 -1.47 0.98
N LEU A 111 7.93 -0.15 1.14
CA LEU A 111 7.35 0.84 0.23
C LEU A 111 7.83 0.65 -1.20
N LEU A 112 9.14 0.45 -1.40
CA LEU A 112 9.73 0.21 -2.71
C LEU A 112 9.20 -1.09 -3.34
N ALA A 113 9.16 -2.18 -2.58
CA ALA A 113 8.67 -3.46 -3.07
C ALA A 113 7.19 -3.41 -3.46
N VAL A 114 6.34 -2.86 -2.58
CA VAL A 114 4.90 -2.73 -2.85
C VAL A 114 4.65 -1.81 -4.04
N ALA A 115 5.34 -0.68 -4.13
CA ALA A 115 5.21 0.23 -5.27
C ALA A 115 5.69 -0.41 -6.58
N ALA A 116 6.74 -1.23 -6.56
CA ALA A 116 7.25 -1.91 -7.73
C ALA A 116 6.34 -3.05 -8.20
N LEU A 117 5.82 -3.85 -7.28
CA LEU A 117 5.04 -5.05 -7.58
C LEU A 117 3.55 -4.75 -7.77
N VAL A 118 2.96 -3.95 -6.89
CA VAL A 118 1.53 -3.64 -6.88
C VAL A 118 1.22 -2.29 -7.54
N GLY A 119 2.01 -1.25 -7.23
CA GLY A 119 1.79 0.10 -7.73
C GLY A 119 1.95 0.26 -9.25
N THR A 120 2.63 -0.67 -9.92
CA THR A 120 2.75 -0.74 -11.38
C THR A 120 1.68 -1.60 -12.05
N MET A 121 0.72 -2.15 -11.29
CA MET A 121 -0.40 -2.92 -11.84
C MET A 121 -1.58 -2.02 -12.18
N GLU A 122 -2.30 -2.39 -13.23
CA GLU A 122 -3.61 -1.79 -13.50
C GLU A 122 -4.60 -2.29 -12.42
N PRO A 123 -5.38 -1.37 -11.78
CA PRO A 123 -6.32 -1.76 -10.73
C PRO A 123 -7.34 -2.83 -11.16
N ALA A 124 -7.72 -2.85 -12.45
CA ALA A 124 -8.62 -3.88 -12.98
C ALA A 124 -8.01 -5.29 -12.91
N HIS A 125 -6.70 -5.42 -13.17
CA HIS A 125 -5.97 -6.69 -13.06
C HIS A 125 -5.91 -7.19 -11.61
N LEU A 126 -5.82 -6.26 -10.64
CA LEU A 126 -5.87 -6.62 -9.22
C LEU A 126 -7.24 -7.24 -8.85
N GLY A 127 -8.34 -6.68 -9.36
CA GLY A 127 -9.68 -7.23 -9.16
C GLY A 127 -9.82 -8.65 -9.73
N LEU A 128 -9.27 -8.89 -10.92
CA LEU A 128 -9.25 -10.23 -11.53
C LEU A 128 -8.37 -11.21 -10.74
N ALA A 129 -7.24 -10.76 -10.20
CA ALA A 129 -6.38 -11.55 -9.34
C ALA A 129 -7.11 -11.99 -8.05
N MET A 130 -7.90 -11.09 -7.44
CA MET A 130 -8.71 -11.40 -6.26
C MET A 130 -9.75 -12.50 -6.52
N GLU A 131 -10.42 -12.48 -7.68
CA GLU A 131 -11.38 -13.52 -8.05
C GLU A 131 -10.73 -14.89 -8.13
N GLN A 132 -9.54 -14.93 -8.69
CA GLN A 132 -8.79 -16.16 -8.88
C GLN A 132 -8.13 -16.70 -7.60
N LEU A 133 -7.88 -15.83 -6.61
CA LEU A 133 -7.47 -16.21 -5.25
C LEU A 133 -8.64 -16.77 -4.41
N ARG A 134 -9.79 -17.05 -5.04
CA ARG A 134 -11.01 -17.55 -4.39
C ARG A 134 -11.56 -16.60 -3.31
N ILE A 135 -11.26 -15.30 -3.40
CA ILE A 135 -11.94 -14.29 -2.60
C ILE A 135 -13.41 -14.27 -3.02
N SER A 136 -14.30 -14.04 -2.07
CA SER A 136 -15.75 -14.04 -2.34
C SER A 136 -16.08 -13.22 -3.60
N SER A 137 -16.80 -13.82 -4.55
CA SER A 137 -17.20 -13.20 -5.81
C SER A 137 -17.92 -11.86 -5.61
N ARG A 138 -18.64 -11.69 -4.50
CA ARG A 138 -19.33 -10.42 -4.17
C ARG A 138 -18.34 -9.27 -3.94
N PHE A 139 -17.24 -9.51 -3.22
CA PHE A 139 -16.22 -8.49 -2.98
C PHE A 139 -15.49 -8.11 -4.26
N THR A 140 -15.14 -9.07 -5.09
CA THR A 140 -14.49 -8.82 -6.38
C THR A 140 -15.40 -7.98 -7.29
N GLN A 141 -16.69 -8.27 -7.33
CA GLN A 141 -17.66 -7.49 -8.11
C GLN A 141 -17.75 -6.04 -7.62
N ILE A 142 -17.89 -5.83 -6.30
CA ILE A 142 -17.92 -4.49 -5.71
C ILE A 142 -16.63 -3.73 -6.04
N PHE A 143 -15.47 -4.38 -5.92
CA PHE A 143 -14.17 -3.78 -6.22
C PHE A 143 -14.04 -3.37 -7.69
N LEU A 144 -14.43 -4.24 -8.63
CA LEU A 144 -14.41 -3.93 -10.07
C LEU A 144 -15.38 -2.79 -10.42
N PHE A 145 -16.58 -2.77 -9.82
CA PHE A 145 -17.49 -1.64 -9.96
C PHE A 145 -16.89 -0.35 -9.38
N MET A 146 -16.29 -0.41 -8.20
CA MET A 146 -15.64 0.75 -7.58
C MET A 146 -14.60 1.36 -8.52
N ILE A 147 -13.71 0.56 -9.09
CA ILE A 147 -12.70 1.04 -10.03
C ILE A 147 -13.36 1.69 -11.26
N ARG A 148 -14.31 1.00 -11.89
CA ARG A 148 -14.96 1.46 -13.10
C ARG A 148 -15.74 2.77 -12.90
N TYR A 149 -16.45 2.89 -11.77
CA TYR A 149 -17.31 4.05 -11.51
C TYR A 149 -16.61 5.20 -10.82
N THR A 150 -15.41 5.01 -10.28
CA THR A 150 -14.60 6.11 -9.70
C THR A 150 -14.34 7.21 -10.75
N GLU A 151 -13.96 6.85 -11.97
CA GLU A 151 -13.73 7.82 -13.06
C GLU A 151 -15.03 8.58 -13.42
N VAL A 152 -16.15 7.88 -13.42
CA VAL A 152 -17.45 8.47 -13.73
C VAL A 152 -17.90 9.44 -12.64
N ILE A 153 -17.72 9.07 -11.37
CA ILE A 153 -18.02 9.94 -10.21
C ILE A 153 -17.11 11.16 -10.21
N HIS A 154 -15.83 10.98 -10.52
CA HIS A 154 -14.86 12.06 -10.63
C HIS A 154 -15.27 13.08 -11.72
N THR A 155 -15.71 12.60 -12.88
CA THR A 155 -16.22 13.45 -13.95
C THR A 155 -17.48 14.21 -13.51
N GLU A 156 -18.40 13.56 -12.81
CA GLU A 156 -19.61 14.18 -12.29
C GLU A 156 -19.31 15.23 -11.22
N TYR A 157 -18.35 14.96 -10.35
CA TYR A 157 -17.86 15.94 -9.39
C TYR A 157 -17.34 17.21 -10.06
N HIS A 158 -16.53 17.08 -11.11
CA HIS A 158 -16.03 18.23 -11.85
C HIS A 158 -17.13 19.02 -12.54
N ARG A 159 -18.15 18.33 -13.08
CA ARG A 159 -19.34 19.01 -13.66
C ARG A 159 -20.11 19.82 -12.62
N LEU A 160 -20.37 19.23 -11.46
CA LEU A 160 -21.07 19.92 -10.37
C LEU A 160 -20.25 21.10 -9.84
N ARG A 161 -18.94 20.91 -9.63
CA ARG A 161 -18.04 21.97 -9.22
C ARG A 161 -18.01 23.13 -10.24
N GLY A 162 -17.96 22.82 -11.53
CA GLY A 162 -18.03 23.82 -12.59
C GLY A 162 -19.34 24.61 -12.55
N ALA A 163 -20.47 23.89 -12.38
CA ALA A 163 -21.78 24.55 -12.30
C ALA A 163 -21.93 25.51 -11.11
N ILE A 164 -21.31 25.18 -9.97
CA ILE A 164 -21.29 26.06 -8.80
C ILE A 164 -20.37 27.27 -9.04
N ALA A 165 -19.23 27.06 -9.69
CA ALA A 165 -18.29 28.15 -10.00
C ALA A 165 -18.92 29.21 -10.94
N VAL A 166 -19.69 28.78 -11.96
CA VAL A 166 -20.44 29.69 -12.86
C VAL A 166 -21.48 30.53 -12.10
N ARG A 167 -22.01 30.03 -11.00
CA ARG A 167 -22.94 30.76 -10.12
C ARG A 167 -22.22 31.75 -9.16
N GLY A 168 -20.95 32.02 -9.38
CA GLY A 168 -20.17 32.98 -8.58
C GLY A 168 -19.68 32.43 -7.24
N PHE A 169 -19.67 31.11 -7.05
CA PHE A 169 -19.15 30.52 -5.83
C PHE A 169 -17.62 30.49 -5.84
N TYR A 170 -17.02 31.16 -4.86
CA TYR A 170 -15.58 31.11 -4.56
C TYR A 170 -15.34 30.44 -3.22
N PRO A 171 -14.58 29.35 -3.17
CA PRO A 171 -14.31 28.66 -1.91
C PRO A 171 -13.48 29.53 -0.97
N ARG A 172 -14.00 29.75 0.25
CA ARG A 172 -13.34 30.43 1.35
C ARG A 172 -13.46 29.59 2.62
N TRP A 173 -12.68 29.89 3.66
CA TRP A 173 -12.81 29.25 4.97
C TRP A 173 -14.04 29.80 5.72
N ASP A 174 -15.24 29.48 5.24
CA ASP A 174 -16.50 29.98 5.76
C ASP A 174 -17.55 28.87 5.88
N ARG A 175 -18.49 29.00 6.80
CA ARG A 175 -19.64 28.09 6.98
C ARG A 175 -20.45 27.92 5.69
N HIS A 176 -20.55 28.99 4.89
CA HIS A 176 -21.23 28.93 3.60
C HIS A 176 -20.54 27.96 2.64
N THR A 177 -19.22 28.00 2.56
CA THR A 177 -18.42 27.06 1.76
C THR A 177 -18.62 25.62 2.20
N LEU A 178 -18.54 25.36 3.52
CA LEU A 178 -18.75 24.02 4.05
C LEU A 178 -20.15 23.47 3.71
N ARG A 179 -21.18 24.31 3.85
CA ARG A 179 -22.56 23.96 3.52
C ARG A 179 -22.74 23.68 2.02
N THR A 180 -22.11 24.47 1.16
CA THR A 180 -22.15 24.31 -0.30
C THR A 180 -21.48 22.99 -0.72
N TYR A 181 -20.33 22.65 -0.15
CA TYR A 181 -19.70 21.35 -0.38
C TYR A 181 -20.55 20.19 0.16
N GLY A 182 -21.24 20.37 1.29
CA GLY A 182 -22.21 19.40 1.80
C GLY A 182 -23.34 19.12 0.80
N TYR A 183 -23.90 20.15 0.20
CA TYR A 183 -24.91 19.99 -0.87
C TYR A 183 -24.34 19.34 -2.14
N LEU A 184 -23.09 19.66 -2.50
CA LEU A 184 -22.42 19.04 -3.64
C LEU A 184 -22.25 17.53 -3.43
N ILE A 185 -21.77 17.13 -2.25
CA ILE A 185 -21.60 15.72 -1.87
C ILE A 185 -22.97 15.03 -1.83
N GLY A 186 -23.97 15.66 -1.21
CA GLY A 186 -25.34 15.12 -1.19
C GLY A 186 -25.91 14.89 -2.59
N MET A 187 -25.71 15.84 -3.52
CA MET A 187 -26.15 15.69 -4.90
C MET A 187 -25.38 14.60 -5.65
N LEU A 188 -24.06 14.45 -5.40
CA LEU A 188 -23.26 13.33 -5.96
C LEU A 188 -23.79 11.99 -5.47
N LEU A 189 -24.15 11.90 -4.18
CA LEU A 189 -24.70 10.68 -3.60
C LEU A 189 -26.03 10.30 -4.24
N VAL A 190 -26.97 11.24 -4.34
CA VAL A 190 -28.27 11.01 -5.01
C VAL A 190 -28.07 10.53 -6.44
N ARG A 191 -27.25 11.23 -7.23
CA ARG A 191 -26.96 10.82 -8.62
C ARG A 191 -26.28 9.46 -8.72
N SER A 192 -25.46 9.10 -7.72
CA SER A 192 -24.81 7.78 -7.66
C SER A 192 -25.82 6.66 -7.39
N PHE A 193 -26.81 6.89 -6.50
CA PHE A 193 -27.89 5.94 -6.26
C PHE A 193 -28.80 5.76 -7.50
N ASP A 194 -29.23 6.86 -8.13
CA ASP A 194 -30.04 6.78 -9.36
C ASP A 194 -29.31 6.01 -10.47
N ARG A 195 -28.00 6.18 -10.55
CA ARG A 195 -27.17 5.45 -11.50
C ARG A 195 -27.06 3.97 -11.15
N ALA A 196 -26.84 3.66 -9.87
CA ALA A 196 -26.73 2.28 -9.40
C ALA A 196 -28.03 1.50 -9.68
N ASP A 197 -29.18 2.13 -9.48
CA ASP A 197 -30.48 1.52 -9.77
C ASP A 197 -30.64 1.23 -11.26
N ARG A 198 -30.34 2.19 -12.13
CA ARG A 198 -30.38 1.97 -13.58
C ARG A 198 -29.45 0.87 -14.06
N ILE A 199 -28.23 0.78 -13.47
CA ILE A 199 -27.27 -0.27 -13.81
C ILE A 199 -27.80 -1.63 -13.38
N ARG A 200 -28.31 -1.73 -12.15
CA ARG A 200 -28.89 -2.95 -11.61
C ARG A 200 -30.03 -3.47 -12.48
N ASP A 201 -30.94 -2.58 -12.86
CA ASP A 201 -32.08 -2.96 -13.69
C ASP A 201 -31.65 -3.36 -15.11
N ALA A 202 -30.71 -2.63 -15.71
CA ALA A 202 -30.12 -3.02 -16.99
C ALA A 202 -29.39 -4.39 -16.94
N MET A 203 -28.74 -4.69 -15.83
CA MET A 203 -28.11 -6.01 -15.63
C MET A 203 -29.13 -7.14 -15.51
N LYS A 204 -30.24 -6.90 -14.78
CA LYS A 204 -31.35 -7.87 -14.69
C LYS A 204 -31.97 -8.15 -16.06
N CYS A 205 -32.20 -7.11 -16.86
CA CYS A 205 -32.72 -7.26 -18.22
C CYS A 205 -31.78 -8.05 -19.15
N ARG A 206 -30.46 -8.05 -18.85
CA ARG A 206 -29.45 -8.83 -19.58
C ARG A 206 -29.24 -10.25 -19.03
N GLY A 207 -30.10 -10.71 -18.11
CA GLY A 207 -30.03 -12.05 -17.53
C GLY A 207 -28.88 -12.25 -16.53
N PHE A 208 -28.43 -11.18 -15.86
CA PHE A 208 -27.35 -11.28 -14.87
C PHE A 208 -27.77 -12.18 -13.70
N ASN A 209 -27.01 -13.25 -13.46
CA ASN A 209 -27.26 -14.27 -12.45
C ASN A 209 -26.34 -14.14 -11.21
N GLY A 210 -25.73 -12.98 -10.99
CA GLY A 210 -24.86 -12.73 -9.83
C GLY A 210 -23.40 -13.13 -10.03
N ARG A 211 -23.00 -13.55 -11.23
CA ARG A 211 -21.61 -13.90 -11.56
C ARG A 211 -21.13 -13.14 -12.78
N PHE A 212 -19.94 -12.55 -12.70
CA PHE A 212 -19.25 -12.00 -13.88
C PHE A 212 -18.43 -13.12 -14.52
N HIS A 213 -18.55 -13.22 -15.85
CA HIS A 213 -17.71 -14.12 -16.62
C HIS A 213 -16.44 -13.36 -17.01
N VAL A 214 -15.29 -13.87 -16.59
CA VAL A 214 -13.98 -13.32 -16.98
C VAL A 214 -13.72 -13.67 -18.43
N LEU A 215 -13.61 -12.66 -19.29
CA LEU A 215 -13.40 -12.84 -20.73
C LEU A 215 -11.95 -13.27 -21.06
N PHE A 216 -10.99 -12.92 -20.21
CA PHE A 216 -9.58 -13.20 -20.40
C PHE A 216 -9.00 -13.90 -19.16
N PRO A 217 -9.01 -15.25 -19.14
CA PRO A 217 -8.32 -15.96 -18.07
C PRO A 217 -6.81 -15.77 -18.22
N PHE A 218 -6.15 -15.28 -17.18
CA PHE A 218 -4.70 -15.25 -17.16
C PHE A 218 -4.15 -16.68 -17.22
N ARG A 219 -3.15 -16.92 -18.06
CA ARG A 219 -2.46 -18.22 -18.18
C ARG A 219 -1.17 -18.12 -17.39
N PHE A 220 -0.97 -19.05 -16.49
CA PHE A 220 0.26 -19.18 -15.71
C PHE A 220 1.40 -19.57 -16.68
N GLU A 221 2.38 -18.71 -16.84
CA GLU A 221 3.56 -18.95 -17.68
C GLU A 221 4.73 -19.48 -16.83
N GLN A 222 5.70 -20.14 -17.49
CA GLN A 222 6.92 -20.61 -16.82
C GLN A 222 7.73 -19.49 -16.17
N ARG A 223 7.60 -18.26 -16.68
CA ARG A 223 8.24 -17.05 -16.13
C ARG A 223 7.70 -16.70 -14.74
N ASP A 224 6.40 -16.92 -14.52
CA ASP A 224 5.74 -16.68 -13.22
C ASP A 224 6.21 -17.69 -12.19
N ALA A 225 6.36 -18.96 -12.60
CA ALA A 225 6.92 -20.02 -11.76
C ALA A 225 8.36 -19.72 -11.36
N LEU A 226 9.20 -19.28 -12.31
CA LEU A 226 10.60 -18.91 -12.05
C LEU A 226 10.68 -17.74 -11.06
N PHE A 227 9.86 -16.70 -11.27
CA PHE A 227 9.80 -15.55 -10.37
C PHE A 227 9.35 -15.94 -8.96
N ALA A 228 8.33 -16.80 -8.85
CA ALA A 228 7.85 -17.32 -7.56
C ALA A 228 8.93 -18.13 -6.83
N VAL A 229 9.64 -19.02 -7.54
CA VAL A 229 10.73 -19.85 -6.96
C VAL A 229 11.88 -18.98 -6.48
N ILE A 230 12.32 -17.99 -7.27
CA ILE A 230 13.37 -17.06 -6.87
C ILE A 230 12.92 -16.28 -5.62
N SER A 231 11.68 -15.81 -5.58
CA SER A 231 11.14 -15.07 -4.44
C SER A 231 11.05 -15.94 -3.18
N ILE A 232 10.61 -17.20 -3.30
CA ILE A 232 10.56 -18.13 -2.18
C ILE A 232 11.98 -18.45 -1.66
N GLY A 233 12.94 -18.68 -2.55
CA GLY A 233 14.34 -18.90 -2.18
C GLY A 233 14.90 -17.69 -1.40
N PHE A 234 14.58 -16.49 -1.82
CA PHE A 234 14.98 -15.26 -1.13
C PHE A 234 14.32 -15.14 0.26
N PHE A 235 13.02 -15.49 0.40
CA PHE A 235 12.34 -15.49 1.70
C PHE A 235 12.95 -16.49 2.68
N VAL A 236 13.26 -17.70 2.19
CA VAL A 236 13.93 -18.72 2.99
C VAL A 236 15.33 -18.24 3.41
N ALA A 237 16.07 -17.57 2.52
CA ALA A 237 17.37 -17.00 2.84
C ALA A 237 17.29 -15.91 3.93
N ILE A 238 16.30 -15.01 3.87
CA ILE A 238 16.07 -14.00 4.91
C ILE A 238 15.77 -14.67 6.25
N LEU A 239 14.84 -15.64 6.28
CA LEU A 239 14.47 -16.35 7.51
C LEU A 239 15.64 -17.16 8.08
N ALA A 240 16.52 -17.69 7.23
CA ALA A 240 17.73 -18.38 7.69
C ALA A 240 18.75 -17.42 8.29
N LEU A 241 18.86 -16.19 7.78
CA LEU A 241 19.69 -15.13 8.33
C LEU A 241 19.15 -14.64 9.69
N ASP A 242 17.81 -14.50 9.82
CA ASP A 242 17.17 -14.12 11.09
C ASP A 242 17.33 -15.20 12.21
N GLY A 243 17.62 -16.44 11.86
CA GLY A 243 17.89 -17.53 12.82
C GLY A 243 19.26 -17.45 13.50
N HIS A 244 20.10 -16.46 13.16
CA HIS A 244 21.40 -16.28 13.80
C HIS A 244 21.27 -15.55 15.17
N PRO A 245 22.06 -15.94 16.20
CA PRO A 245 21.91 -15.48 17.59
C PRO A 245 22.18 -13.99 17.83
N GLN A 246 22.51 -13.21 16.80
CA GLN A 246 22.68 -11.75 16.91
C GLN A 246 21.35 -10.96 16.97
N ALA A 247 20.23 -11.59 16.65
CA ALA A 247 18.89 -10.97 16.75
C ALA A 247 18.51 -10.59 18.20
N GLY A 248 19.04 -11.33 19.18
CA GLY A 248 18.79 -11.10 20.61
C GLY A 248 19.26 -9.75 21.14
N SER A 249 20.31 -9.17 20.56
CA SER A 249 20.89 -7.90 21.07
C SER A 249 19.97 -6.69 20.81
N LEU A 250 19.23 -6.69 19.70
CA LEU A 250 18.29 -5.61 19.40
C LEU A 250 16.97 -5.74 20.17
N TYR A 251 16.55 -6.99 20.49
CA TYR A 251 15.43 -7.24 21.39
C TYR A 251 15.68 -6.68 22.78
N HIS A 252 16.86 -6.94 23.35
CA HIS A 252 17.23 -6.41 24.66
C HIS A 252 17.38 -4.89 24.67
N ALA A 253 17.79 -4.28 23.57
CA ALA A 253 17.81 -2.81 23.43
C ALA A 253 16.39 -2.23 23.37
N ALA A 254 15.47 -2.88 22.64
CA ALA A 254 14.08 -2.47 22.56
C ALA A 254 13.34 -2.66 23.89
N GLU A 255 13.57 -3.77 24.59
CA GLU A 255 13.03 -4.07 25.91
C GLU A 255 13.46 -3.04 26.97
N LYS A 256 14.75 -2.65 26.96
CA LYS A 256 15.27 -1.58 27.79
C LYS A 256 14.66 -0.21 27.49
N THR A 257 14.39 0.08 26.22
CA THR A 257 13.87 1.38 25.79
C THR A 257 12.39 1.54 26.09
N PHE A 258 11.61 0.46 26.02
CA PHE A 258 10.15 0.48 26.25
C PHE A 258 9.73 0.08 27.66
N GLY A 259 10.63 -0.42 28.52
CA GLY A 259 10.31 -0.79 29.90
C GLY A 259 9.25 -1.90 30.07
N ILE A 260 9.00 -2.71 29.02
CA ILE A 260 7.91 -3.68 28.98
C ILE A 260 8.26 -4.98 29.75
N GLY A 261 9.54 -5.15 30.15
CA GLY A 261 10.06 -6.41 30.71
C GLY A 261 10.13 -6.51 32.23
N SER A 262 9.82 -5.49 33.04
CA SER A 262 10.12 -5.51 34.45
C SER A 262 9.00 -5.97 35.42
N SER A 263 7.90 -6.54 34.94
CA SER A 263 6.75 -6.88 35.80
C SER A 263 6.18 -8.31 35.69
N ILE A 264 6.89 -9.25 35.07
CA ILE A 264 6.48 -10.67 35.12
C ILE A 264 7.58 -11.48 35.79
N ASP A 265 7.71 -11.27 37.10
CA ASP A 265 8.43 -12.19 38.00
C ASP A 265 7.43 -13.30 38.37
N TYR A 266 7.56 -14.46 37.76
CA TYR A 266 6.86 -15.66 38.19
C TYR A 266 7.44 -16.14 39.51
N ARG A 267 6.80 -15.82 40.63
CA ARG A 267 6.88 -16.58 41.86
C ARG A 267 5.92 -17.74 41.84
#